data_7384c1df137e1e056fec1cdd918db34f
#
_entry.id   7384c1df137e1e056fec1cdd918db34f
#
_cell.length_a   1.000
_cell.length_b   1.000
_cell.length_c   1.000
_cell.angle_alpha   90.00
_cell.angle_beta   90.00
_cell.angle_gamma   90.00
#
_symmetry.space_group_name_H-M   'P 1'
#
loop_
_entity.id
_entity.type
_entity.pdbx_description
1 polymer ?
#
loop_
_entity_poly.entity_id
_entity_poly.type
_entity_poly.pdbx_seq_one_letter_code
_entity_poly.pdbx_strand_id
1 'polypeptide(L)'
;MIAHTQRGNPYKFTLAELSGSLADLGVMLPLVLALISLNGVDATAAFVGIGLTYILVALVYRLPIPVQPLKSVSGVALALGLPPVAIVTGAIWNAVAFLTIGTLGLGRWVQKAFPKPVVRGIQLGLAWLLINSAWKLISVTPKGWEGGLTLSRNTISWLWVLVVGAAFFLLIFLLARRNLAALGVIFFGVGISSFHLGLPPLLLHLTLPRLLTLIPTWGQLWQGLILLALPQIPLSLGNSVYATADAAKQYFGENAAHVTERKLMLTMGASDAMTAMIGGVPLCHGCGGLTAHYRMGARSGAAPLMIGSAFLLLGLFGGQSSMNVFRLIPLPVLGILLAYVGFQHILLARDLRGVQNLAAALVVLALTIWTGNLAIGFISGSIFFYAWSWFSSHIHSRIQSHAN
;
A
#
# COMPACT_ATOMS: atom_id res chain seq x y z
N MET A 1 7.85 -21.84 35.07
CA MET A 1 6.53 -21.20 34.99
C MET A 1 5.95 -21.60 33.65
N ILE A 2 5.10 -22.63 33.64
CA ILE A 2 4.56 -23.27 32.41
C ILE A 2 3.50 -22.31 31.87
N ALA A 3 3.81 -21.66 30.74
CA ALA A 3 2.84 -20.82 30.04
C ALA A 3 1.72 -21.71 29.50
N HIS A 4 0.57 -21.64 30.10
CA HIS A 4 -0.66 -22.21 29.59
C HIS A 4 -0.90 -21.67 28.16
N THR A 5 -0.67 -22.50 27.17
CA THR A 5 -1.17 -22.29 25.81
C THR A 5 -2.69 -22.22 25.88
N GLN A 6 -3.24 -21.02 26.03
CA GLN A 6 -4.67 -20.82 25.84
C GLN A 6 -4.97 -21.14 24.39
N ARG A 7 -5.43 -22.35 24.11
CA ARG A 7 -6.20 -22.69 22.90
C ARG A 7 -7.55 -21.98 22.97
N GLY A 8 -7.53 -20.64 22.99
CA GLY A 8 -8.75 -19.85 22.89
C GLY A 8 -9.25 -19.84 21.44
N ASN A 9 -10.53 -19.53 21.27
CA ASN A 9 -11.13 -19.33 19.96
C ASN A 9 -10.26 -18.37 19.12
N PRO A 10 -9.75 -18.78 17.94
CA PRO A 10 -8.91 -17.94 17.08
C PRO A 10 -9.68 -16.77 16.43
N TYR A 11 -11.00 -16.70 16.63
CA TYR A 11 -11.89 -15.66 16.11
C TYR A 11 -12.72 -15.08 17.25
N LYS A 12 -12.27 -13.95 17.78
CA LYS A 12 -12.96 -13.23 18.88
C LYS A 12 -13.63 -11.98 18.32
N PHE A 13 -14.93 -12.05 18.07
CA PHE A 13 -15.71 -10.92 17.54
C PHE A 13 -16.02 -9.93 18.67
N THR A 14 -15.17 -8.91 18.84
CA THR A 14 -15.30 -7.85 19.84
C THR A 14 -15.20 -6.46 19.22
N LEU A 15 -15.62 -5.42 19.94
CA LEU A 15 -15.45 -4.04 19.50
C LEU A 15 -13.97 -3.65 19.30
N ALA A 16 -13.06 -4.24 20.08
CA ALA A 16 -11.63 -4.04 19.92
C ALA A 16 -11.11 -4.63 18.59
N GLU A 17 -11.57 -5.83 18.24
CA GLU A 17 -11.25 -6.44 16.94
C GLU A 17 -11.83 -5.62 15.77
N LEU A 18 -13.07 -5.11 15.92
CA LEU A 18 -13.67 -4.23 14.92
C LEU A 18 -12.89 -2.92 14.79
N SER A 19 -12.53 -2.27 15.90
CA SER A 19 -11.68 -1.08 15.88
C SER A 19 -10.34 -1.37 15.21
N GLY A 20 -9.72 -2.49 15.57
CA GLY A 20 -8.47 -2.93 14.99
C GLY A 20 -8.58 -3.20 13.50
N SER A 21 -9.67 -3.79 13.02
CA SER A 21 -9.89 -4.10 11.61
C SER A 21 -9.92 -2.83 10.72
N LEU A 22 -10.38 -1.71 11.25
CA LEU A 22 -10.46 -0.43 10.55
C LEU A 22 -9.13 0.35 10.52
N ALA A 23 -8.15 -0.06 11.34
CA ALA A 23 -6.92 0.72 11.54
C ALA A 23 -6.07 0.88 10.28
N ASP A 24 -6.09 -0.08 9.38
CA ASP A 24 -5.29 -0.09 8.16
C ASP A 24 -5.97 0.60 6.96
N LEU A 25 -7.26 0.91 7.07
CA LEU A 25 -8.01 1.60 6.03
C LEU A 25 -7.37 2.94 5.64
N GLY A 26 -6.69 3.59 6.59
CA GLY A 26 -6.01 4.85 6.38
C GLY A 26 -4.89 4.83 5.35
N VAL A 27 -4.27 3.69 5.11
CA VAL A 27 -3.24 3.52 4.06
C VAL A 27 -3.85 2.86 2.83
N MET A 28 -4.72 1.89 3.04
CA MET A 28 -5.29 1.07 1.97
C MET A 28 -6.28 1.86 1.10
N LEU A 29 -7.28 2.49 1.72
CA LEU A 29 -8.36 3.18 0.98
C LEU A 29 -7.85 4.28 0.04
N PRO A 30 -6.95 5.19 0.44
CA PRO A 30 -6.46 6.23 -0.46
C PRO A 30 -5.85 5.68 -1.74
N LEU A 31 -5.07 4.60 -1.64
CA LEU A 31 -4.44 3.98 -2.80
C LEU A 31 -5.46 3.27 -3.69
N VAL A 32 -6.37 2.47 -3.10
CA VAL A 32 -7.41 1.76 -3.85
C VAL A 32 -8.33 2.73 -4.57
N LEU A 33 -8.82 3.74 -3.86
CA LEU A 33 -9.73 4.74 -4.42
C LEU A 33 -9.06 5.56 -5.52
N ALA A 34 -7.78 5.91 -5.36
CA ALA A 34 -7.02 6.59 -6.39
C ALA A 34 -6.87 5.71 -7.64
N LEU A 35 -6.54 4.42 -7.49
CA LEU A 35 -6.44 3.49 -8.62
C LEU A 35 -7.78 3.30 -9.34
N ILE A 36 -8.88 3.21 -8.60
CA ILE A 36 -10.23 3.14 -9.19
C ILE A 36 -10.56 4.43 -9.93
N SER A 37 -10.35 5.59 -9.30
CA SER A 37 -10.80 6.89 -9.82
C SER A 37 -9.93 7.41 -10.97
N LEU A 38 -8.61 7.18 -10.94
CA LEU A 38 -7.65 7.75 -11.88
C LEU A 38 -7.16 6.76 -12.92
N ASN A 39 -6.96 5.51 -12.53
CA ASN A 39 -6.43 4.48 -13.40
C ASN A 39 -7.53 3.59 -14.01
N GLY A 40 -8.80 3.75 -13.58
CA GLY A 40 -9.93 3.03 -14.12
C GLY A 40 -10.01 1.56 -13.70
N VAL A 41 -9.39 1.19 -12.57
CA VAL A 41 -9.54 -0.15 -12.00
C VAL A 41 -11.01 -0.39 -11.65
N ASP A 42 -11.53 -1.57 -11.99
CA ASP A 42 -12.90 -1.93 -11.66
C ASP A 42 -13.09 -2.04 -10.14
N ALA A 43 -14.08 -1.29 -9.61
CA ALA A 43 -14.32 -1.22 -8.17
C ALA A 43 -14.76 -2.57 -7.60
N THR A 44 -15.59 -3.32 -8.34
CA THR A 44 -16.04 -4.66 -7.93
C THR A 44 -14.84 -5.59 -7.81
N ALA A 45 -13.98 -5.64 -8.84
CA ALA A 45 -12.78 -6.48 -8.84
C ALA A 45 -11.82 -6.09 -7.71
N ALA A 46 -11.60 -4.79 -7.48
CA ALA A 46 -10.73 -4.31 -6.41
C ALA A 46 -11.25 -4.74 -5.03
N PHE A 47 -12.54 -4.50 -4.71
CA PHE A 47 -13.07 -4.81 -3.39
C PHE A 47 -13.30 -6.30 -3.17
N VAL A 48 -13.73 -7.05 -4.18
CA VAL A 48 -13.82 -8.53 -4.10
C VAL A 48 -12.43 -9.12 -3.87
N GLY A 49 -11.41 -8.67 -4.61
CA GLY A 49 -10.02 -9.12 -4.44
C GLY A 49 -9.47 -8.85 -3.04
N ILE A 50 -9.70 -7.64 -2.52
CA ILE A 50 -9.31 -7.28 -1.14
C ILE A 50 -10.06 -8.14 -0.13
N GLY A 51 -11.38 -8.27 -0.28
CA GLY A 51 -12.24 -9.04 0.63
C GLY A 51 -11.83 -10.50 0.70
N LEU A 52 -11.64 -11.15 -0.45
CA LEU A 52 -11.21 -12.56 -0.52
C LEU A 52 -9.80 -12.75 0.06
N THR A 53 -8.88 -11.81 -0.19
CA THR A 53 -7.53 -11.87 0.39
C THR A 53 -7.56 -11.71 1.91
N TYR A 54 -8.36 -10.80 2.46
CA TYR A 54 -8.53 -10.68 3.91
C TYR A 54 -9.13 -11.95 4.53
N ILE A 55 -10.11 -12.57 3.88
CA ILE A 55 -10.67 -13.85 4.33
C ILE A 55 -9.62 -14.95 4.26
N LEU A 56 -8.83 -15.01 3.19
CA LEU A 56 -7.72 -15.96 3.06
C LEU A 56 -6.72 -15.82 4.22
N VAL A 57 -6.24 -14.61 4.51
CA VAL A 57 -5.27 -14.40 5.59
C VAL A 57 -5.88 -14.64 6.97
N ALA A 58 -7.17 -14.35 7.16
CA ALA A 58 -7.88 -14.68 8.39
C ALA A 58 -7.89 -16.18 8.67
N LEU A 59 -8.15 -16.99 7.64
CA LEU A 59 -8.19 -18.45 7.73
C LEU A 59 -6.79 -19.07 7.91
N VAL A 60 -5.80 -18.56 7.16
CA VAL A 60 -4.41 -19.08 7.16
C VAL A 60 -3.68 -18.73 8.44
N TYR A 61 -3.78 -17.47 8.90
CA TYR A 61 -2.97 -16.99 10.01
C TYR A 61 -3.72 -16.91 11.33
N ARG A 62 -5.04 -16.81 11.30
CA ARG A 62 -5.87 -16.64 12.52
C ARG A 62 -5.39 -15.50 13.44
N LEU A 63 -4.65 -14.57 12.86
CA LEU A 63 -4.07 -13.37 13.44
C LEU A 63 -4.43 -12.16 12.56
N PRO A 64 -4.35 -10.93 13.06
CA PRO A 64 -4.77 -9.74 12.31
C PRO A 64 -3.72 -9.32 11.27
N ILE A 65 -3.37 -10.24 10.36
CA ILE A 65 -2.48 -9.94 9.23
C ILE A 65 -3.18 -8.98 8.27
N PRO A 66 -2.55 -7.87 7.91
CA PRO A 66 -3.15 -6.84 7.05
C PRO A 66 -3.11 -7.24 5.57
N VAL A 67 -3.97 -6.56 4.80
CA VAL A 67 -3.98 -6.63 3.34
C VAL A 67 -3.95 -5.21 2.79
N GLN A 68 -2.94 -4.90 2.01
CA GLN A 68 -2.72 -3.55 1.46
C GLN A 68 -2.37 -3.63 -0.02
N PRO A 69 -2.74 -2.63 -0.85
CA PRO A 69 -2.22 -2.55 -2.21
C PRO A 69 -0.69 -2.53 -2.24
N LEU A 70 -0.10 -3.14 -3.26
CA LEU A 70 1.33 -3.08 -3.52
C LEU A 70 1.74 -1.63 -3.77
N LYS A 71 2.48 -1.04 -2.83
CA LYS A 71 2.70 0.40 -2.76
C LYS A 71 3.48 0.96 -3.95
N SER A 72 4.53 0.25 -4.40
CA SER A 72 5.32 0.68 -5.56
C SER A 72 4.51 0.54 -6.84
N VAL A 73 3.79 -0.57 -7.02
CA VAL A 73 2.88 -0.76 -8.17
C VAL A 73 1.84 0.35 -8.21
N SER A 74 1.16 0.59 -7.09
CA SER A 74 0.13 1.64 -7.00
C SER A 74 0.70 3.03 -7.25
N GLY A 75 1.82 3.37 -6.61
CA GLY A 75 2.44 4.70 -6.74
C GLY A 75 2.95 4.97 -8.15
N VAL A 76 3.59 4.00 -8.80
CA VAL A 76 4.04 4.13 -10.20
C VAL A 76 2.85 4.20 -11.14
N ALA A 77 1.82 3.36 -10.94
CA ALA A 77 0.61 3.39 -11.76
C ALA A 77 -0.10 4.76 -11.69
N LEU A 78 -0.23 5.32 -10.49
CA LEU A 78 -0.82 6.65 -10.27
C LEU A 78 0.03 7.77 -10.88
N ALA A 79 1.35 7.72 -10.70
CA ALA A 79 2.26 8.75 -11.20
C ALA A 79 2.28 8.82 -12.74
N LEU A 80 2.26 7.66 -13.39
CA LEU A 80 2.35 7.51 -14.85
C LEU A 80 0.97 7.42 -15.53
N GLY A 81 -0.14 7.37 -14.77
CA GLY A 81 -1.49 7.22 -15.33
C GLY A 81 -1.68 5.88 -16.05
N LEU A 82 -1.12 4.80 -15.52
CA LEU A 82 -1.13 3.50 -16.20
C LEU A 82 -2.55 2.90 -16.27
N PRO A 83 -2.93 2.25 -17.38
CA PRO A 83 -4.23 1.60 -17.51
C PRO A 83 -4.34 0.35 -16.62
N PRO A 84 -5.56 -0.17 -16.34
CA PRO A 84 -5.78 -1.35 -15.50
C PRO A 84 -4.98 -2.58 -15.95
N VAL A 85 -4.85 -2.80 -17.24
CA VAL A 85 -4.07 -3.93 -17.79
C VAL A 85 -2.60 -3.90 -17.34
N ALA A 86 -2.00 -2.72 -17.23
CA ALA A 86 -0.63 -2.60 -16.74
C ALA A 86 -0.54 -2.96 -15.23
N ILE A 87 -1.54 -2.60 -14.44
CA ILE A 87 -1.62 -2.97 -13.02
C ILE A 87 -1.75 -4.49 -12.88
N VAL A 88 -2.55 -5.13 -13.73
CA VAL A 88 -2.67 -6.59 -13.80
C VAL A 88 -1.32 -7.25 -14.16
N THR A 89 -0.53 -6.68 -15.07
CA THR A 89 0.82 -7.22 -15.35
C THR A 89 1.74 -7.16 -14.12
N GLY A 90 1.64 -6.08 -13.33
CA GLY A 90 2.32 -5.98 -12.04
C GLY A 90 1.89 -7.09 -11.08
N ALA A 91 0.58 -7.37 -10.98
CA ALA A 91 0.05 -8.47 -10.18
C ALA A 91 0.55 -9.84 -10.66
N ILE A 92 0.52 -10.11 -11.96
CA ILE A 92 1.02 -11.36 -12.55
C ILE A 92 2.49 -11.60 -12.17
N TRP A 93 3.36 -10.62 -12.38
CA TRP A 93 4.79 -10.79 -12.09
C TRP A 93 5.09 -10.89 -10.59
N ASN A 94 4.36 -10.17 -9.73
CA ASN A 94 4.48 -10.35 -8.29
C ASN A 94 3.99 -11.74 -7.87
N ALA A 95 2.89 -12.23 -8.44
CA ALA A 95 2.42 -13.60 -8.19
C ALA A 95 3.47 -14.63 -8.57
N VAL A 96 4.00 -14.56 -9.79
CA VAL A 96 5.07 -15.46 -10.27
C VAL A 96 6.29 -15.37 -9.36
N ALA A 97 6.77 -14.17 -9.04
CA ALA A 97 7.94 -13.99 -8.20
C ALA A 97 7.74 -14.58 -6.80
N PHE A 98 6.65 -14.22 -6.10
CA PHE A 98 6.46 -14.64 -4.72
C PHE A 98 6.06 -16.12 -4.58
N LEU A 99 5.32 -16.68 -5.53
CA LEU A 99 5.08 -18.12 -5.58
C LEU A 99 6.39 -18.89 -5.83
N THR A 100 7.20 -18.45 -6.79
CA THR A 100 8.49 -19.08 -7.10
C THR A 100 9.47 -18.96 -5.93
N ILE A 101 9.69 -17.77 -5.41
CA ILE A 101 10.61 -17.53 -4.28
C ILE A 101 10.14 -18.30 -3.03
N GLY A 102 8.82 -18.30 -2.77
CA GLY A 102 8.24 -18.98 -1.61
C GLY A 102 8.28 -20.50 -1.72
N THR A 103 7.96 -21.07 -2.87
CA THR A 103 7.99 -22.53 -3.08
C THR A 103 9.41 -23.08 -3.03
N LEU A 104 10.35 -22.42 -3.69
CA LEU A 104 11.77 -22.84 -3.77
C LEU A 104 12.58 -22.45 -2.54
N GLY A 105 12.03 -21.68 -1.58
CA GLY A 105 12.73 -21.24 -0.38
C GLY A 105 13.87 -20.24 -0.63
N LEU A 106 13.83 -19.52 -1.76
CA LEU A 106 14.89 -18.60 -2.20
C LEU A 106 14.87 -17.24 -1.50
N GLY A 107 13.92 -16.99 -0.58
CA GLY A 107 13.70 -15.68 0.04
C GLY A 107 14.96 -15.02 0.59
N ARG A 108 15.78 -15.77 1.35
CA ARG A 108 17.04 -15.26 1.93
C ARG A 108 18.08 -14.87 0.87
N TRP A 109 18.16 -15.63 -0.21
CA TRP A 109 19.08 -15.34 -1.32
C TRP A 109 18.67 -14.07 -2.06
N VAL A 110 17.39 -13.96 -2.38
CA VAL A 110 16.85 -12.78 -3.05
C VAL A 110 16.97 -11.53 -2.18
N GLN A 111 16.73 -11.65 -0.86
CA GLN A 111 16.88 -10.52 0.07
C GLN A 111 18.34 -9.99 0.11
N LYS A 112 19.33 -10.88 0.07
CA LYS A 112 20.75 -10.48 0.04
C LYS A 112 21.12 -9.69 -1.22
N ALA A 113 20.43 -9.95 -2.33
CA ALA A 113 20.64 -9.21 -3.58
C ALA A 113 20.15 -7.76 -3.54
N PHE A 114 19.33 -7.40 -2.54
CA PHE A 114 18.75 -6.06 -2.41
C PHE A 114 19.23 -5.35 -1.14
N PRO A 115 20.30 -4.52 -1.23
CA PRO A 115 20.84 -3.81 -0.08
C PRO A 115 19.81 -2.88 0.56
N LYS A 116 19.77 -2.84 1.88
CA LYS A 116 18.85 -1.99 2.64
C LYS A 116 18.86 -0.51 2.18
N PRO A 117 20.00 0.13 1.89
CA PRO A 117 20.03 1.51 1.41
C PRO A 117 19.27 1.72 0.10
N VAL A 118 19.38 0.76 -0.83
CA VAL A 118 18.67 0.81 -2.11
C VAL A 118 17.16 0.68 -1.90
N VAL A 119 16.73 -0.21 -1.01
CA VAL A 119 15.31 -0.34 -0.63
C VAL A 119 14.78 0.96 -0.01
N ARG A 120 15.58 1.63 0.83
CA ARG A 120 15.22 2.96 1.36
C ARG A 120 15.16 4.03 0.27
N GLY A 121 16.05 3.95 -0.72
CA GLY A 121 15.99 4.80 -1.92
C GLY A 121 14.69 4.60 -2.71
N ILE A 122 14.24 3.34 -2.91
CA ILE A 122 12.94 3.05 -3.52
C ILE A 122 11.80 3.72 -2.72
N GLN A 123 11.85 3.66 -1.39
CA GLN A 123 10.83 4.29 -0.54
C GLN A 123 10.82 5.82 -0.68
N LEU A 124 11.97 6.46 -0.80
CA LEU A 124 12.08 7.91 -1.05
C LEU A 124 11.57 8.26 -2.46
N GLY A 125 11.95 7.50 -3.49
CA GLY A 125 11.46 7.69 -4.85
C GLY A 125 9.93 7.50 -4.93
N LEU A 126 9.41 6.47 -4.27
CA LEU A 126 7.97 6.23 -4.16
C LEU A 126 7.24 7.39 -3.44
N ALA A 127 7.83 7.90 -2.35
CA ALA A 127 7.29 9.05 -1.65
C ALA A 127 7.14 10.26 -2.58
N TRP A 128 8.15 10.54 -3.38
CA TRP A 128 8.12 11.60 -4.39
C TRP A 128 6.98 11.37 -5.40
N LEU A 129 6.85 10.17 -5.96
CA LEU A 129 5.80 9.84 -6.92
C LEU A 129 4.40 10.03 -6.33
N LEU A 130 4.19 9.57 -5.08
CA LEU A 130 2.91 9.73 -4.38
C LEU A 130 2.59 11.19 -4.07
N ILE A 131 3.57 11.98 -3.61
CA ILE A 131 3.38 13.41 -3.31
C ILE A 131 3.10 14.19 -4.60
N ASN A 132 3.78 13.87 -5.70
CA ASN A 132 3.52 14.51 -6.99
C ASN A 132 2.11 14.14 -7.53
N SER A 133 1.68 12.89 -7.37
CA SER A 133 0.32 12.46 -7.71
C SER A 133 -0.72 13.13 -6.81
N ALA A 134 -0.42 13.28 -5.52
CA ALA A 134 -1.26 14.00 -4.56
C ALA A 134 -1.45 15.46 -4.97
N TRP A 135 -0.39 16.14 -5.40
CA TRP A 135 -0.46 17.52 -5.88
C TRP A 135 -1.42 17.67 -7.08
N LYS A 136 -1.34 16.74 -8.03
CA LYS A 136 -2.27 16.72 -9.17
C LYS A 136 -3.73 16.61 -8.72
N LEU A 137 -4.03 15.79 -7.70
CA LEU A 137 -5.38 15.64 -7.15
C LEU A 137 -5.84 16.87 -6.37
N ILE A 138 -4.95 17.46 -5.57
CA ILE A 138 -5.24 18.65 -4.75
C ILE A 138 -5.53 19.88 -5.64
N SER A 139 -4.91 19.94 -6.81
CA SER A 139 -5.02 21.11 -7.71
C SER A 139 -6.25 21.09 -8.62
N VAL A 140 -7.07 20.03 -8.60
CA VAL A 140 -8.25 19.89 -9.46
C VAL A 140 -9.52 20.20 -8.69
N THR A 141 -10.31 21.14 -9.20
CA THR A 141 -11.68 21.37 -8.72
C THR A 141 -12.58 20.24 -9.22
N PRO A 142 -13.18 19.43 -8.35
CA PRO A 142 -14.08 18.35 -8.77
C PRO A 142 -15.35 18.92 -9.40
N LYS A 143 -15.98 18.15 -10.30
CA LYS A 143 -17.29 18.51 -10.87
C LYS A 143 -18.34 18.66 -9.76
N GLY A 144 -19.15 19.71 -9.86
CA GLY A 144 -20.16 20.06 -8.85
C GLY A 144 -19.61 20.87 -7.67
N TRP A 145 -18.31 21.20 -7.69
CA TRP A 145 -17.64 22.00 -6.66
C TRP A 145 -17.15 23.37 -7.21
N GLU A 146 -17.73 23.78 -8.32
CA GLU A 146 -17.47 25.08 -8.90
C GLU A 146 -18.06 26.20 -7.98
N GLY A 147 -17.36 27.33 -7.92
CA GLY A 147 -17.73 28.41 -7.02
C GLY A 147 -17.09 28.31 -5.64
N GLY A 148 -17.81 28.71 -4.59
CA GLY A 148 -17.26 28.76 -3.25
C GLY A 148 -18.29 29.02 -2.15
N LEU A 149 -17.81 28.89 -0.90
CA LEU A 149 -18.56 29.25 0.29
C LEU A 149 -18.52 30.78 0.48
N THR A 150 -19.65 31.44 0.37
CA THR A 150 -19.76 32.90 0.57
C THR A 150 -19.98 33.18 2.04
N LEU A 151 -18.99 33.80 2.67
CA LEU A 151 -19.05 34.30 4.04
C LEU A 151 -19.05 35.82 4.02
N SER A 152 -20.20 36.44 4.21
CA SER A 152 -20.36 37.88 4.14
C SER A 152 -19.99 38.42 2.73
N ARG A 153 -18.92 39.20 2.59
CA ARG A 153 -18.44 39.77 1.32
C ARG A 153 -17.38 38.94 0.60
N ASN A 154 -16.85 37.88 1.25
CA ASN A 154 -15.77 37.08 0.72
C ASN A 154 -16.27 35.71 0.30
N THR A 155 -15.84 35.25 -0.89
CA THR A 155 -16.10 33.90 -1.37
C THR A 155 -14.80 33.05 -1.30
N ILE A 156 -14.82 32.00 -0.51
CA ILE A 156 -13.73 31.06 -0.41
C ILE A 156 -14.03 29.88 -1.36
N SER A 157 -13.18 29.64 -2.33
CA SER A 157 -13.37 28.52 -3.27
C SER A 157 -13.53 27.19 -2.50
N TRP A 158 -14.47 26.36 -2.94
CA TRP A 158 -14.69 25.01 -2.40
C TRP A 158 -13.42 24.17 -2.43
N LEU A 159 -12.55 24.37 -3.42
CA LEU A 159 -11.24 23.70 -3.47
C LEU A 159 -10.44 23.94 -2.18
N TRP A 160 -10.33 25.18 -1.74
CA TRP A 160 -9.61 25.50 -0.50
C TRP A 160 -10.32 24.99 0.76
N VAL A 161 -11.64 24.99 0.79
CA VAL A 161 -12.42 24.43 1.90
C VAL A 161 -12.11 22.93 2.04
N LEU A 162 -12.08 22.20 0.92
CA LEU A 162 -11.75 20.76 0.90
C LEU A 162 -10.30 20.50 1.32
N VAL A 163 -9.34 21.24 0.75
CA VAL A 163 -7.90 21.04 1.02
C VAL A 163 -7.56 21.39 2.46
N VAL A 164 -7.94 22.58 2.90
CA VAL A 164 -7.63 23.06 4.27
C VAL A 164 -8.40 22.25 5.30
N GLY A 165 -9.67 21.94 5.05
CA GLY A 165 -10.46 21.08 5.95
C GLY A 165 -9.87 19.69 6.10
N ALA A 166 -9.52 19.03 5.00
CA ALA A 166 -8.89 17.71 5.04
C ALA A 166 -7.53 17.73 5.76
N ALA A 167 -6.69 18.74 5.48
CA ALA A 167 -5.40 18.91 6.15
C ALA A 167 -5.58 19.19 7.66
N PHE A 168 -6.58 19.99 8.04
CA PHE A 168 -6.89 20.28 9.43
C PHE A 168 -7.35 19.03 10.20
N PHE A 169 -8.28 18.25 9.63
CA PHE A 169 -8.71 16.99 10.21
C PHE A 169 -7.54 15.99 10.34
N LEU A 170 -6.69 15.89 9.30
CA LEU A 170 -5.50 15.07 9.36
C LEU A 170 -4.59 15.49 10.52
N LEU A 171 -4.33 16.79 10.66
CA LEU A 171 -3.48 17.33 11.72
C LEU A 171 -4.05 17.06 13.11
N ILE A 172 -5.34 17.32 13.36
CA ILE A 172 -5.99 17.05 14.64
C ILE A 172 -5.83 15.58 15.04
N PHE A 173 -6.13 14.65 14.14
CA PHE A 173 -6.03 13.23 14.44
C PHE A 173 -4.58 12.78 14.64
N LEU A 174 -3.61 13.37 13.94
CA LEU A 174 -2.19 13.10 14.13
C LEU A 174 -1.71 13.62 15.49
N LEU A 175 -2.12 14.83 15.89
CA LEU A 175 -1.79 15.40 17.20
C LEU A 175 -2.44 14.60 18.35
N ALA A 176 -3.65 14.12 18.16
CA ALA A 176 -4.33 13.23 19.09
C ALA A 176 -3.69 11.82 19.15
N ARG A 177 -2.62 11.57 18.39
CA ARG A 177 -1.95 10.26 18.25
C ARG A 177 -2.91 9.11 17.95
N ARG A 178 -3.98 9.38 17.21
CA ARG A 178 -4.97 8.37 16.82
C ARG A 178 -4.65 7.81 15.45
N ASN A 179 -4.56 6.48 15.36
CA ASN A 179 -4.32 5.75 14.12
C ASN A 179 -5.51 5.85 13.13
N LEU A 180 -6.57 6.58 13.50
CA LEU A 180 -7.77 6.80 12.69
C LEU A 180 -7.73 8.11 11.87
N ALA A 181 -6.55 8.77 11.77
CA ALA A 181 -6.43 10.06 11.11
C ALA A 181 -7.01 10.06 9.68
N ALA A 182 -6.67 9.05 8.90
CA ALA A 182 -7.17 8.95 7.52
C ALA A 182 -8.68 8.66 7.45
N LEU A 183 -9.25 7.89 8.39
CA LEU A 183 -10.69 7.72 8.48
C LEU A 183 -11.40 9.03 8.82
N GLY A 184 -10.84 9.82 9.75
CA GLY A 184 -11.37 11.15 10.06
C GLY A 184 -11.42 12.07 8.83
N VAL A 185 -10.37 12.05 8.02
CA VAL A 185 -10.32 12.81 6.75
C VAL A 185 -11.34 12.27 5.74
N ILE A 186 -11.51 10.96 5.63
CA ILE A 186 -12.53 10.34 4.77
C ILE A 186 -13.94 10.75 5.23
N PHE A 187 -14.23 10.66 6.52
CA PHE A 187 -15.52 11.09 7.07
C PHE A 187 -15.78 12.57 6.84
N PHE A 188 -14.76 13.42 6.97
CA PHE A 188 -14.87 14.83 6.58
C PHE A 188 -15.25 14.97 5.11
N GLY A 189 -14.53 14.29 4.20
CA GLY A 189 -14.79 14.35 2.76
C GLY A 189 -16.21 13.87 2.41
N VAL A 190 -16.61 12.71 2.95
CA VAL A 190 -17.97 12.17 2.75
C VAL A 190 -19.03 13.11 3.35
N GLY A 191 -18.82 13.61 4.56
CA GLY A 191 -19.76 14.50 5.23
C GLY A 191 -20.02 15.80 4.47
N ILE A 192 -18.95 16.49 4.07
CA ILE A 192 -19.08 17.75 3.31
C ILE A 192 -19.68 17.51 1.92
N SER A 193 -19.35 16.38 1.27
CA SER A 193 -19.92 16.04 -0.03
C SER A 193 -21.40 15.68 0.08
N SER A 194 -21.78 14.91 1.10
CA SER A 194 -23.19 14.58 1.34
C SER A 194 -24.03 15.83 1.62
N PHE A 195 -23.44 16.80 2.33
CA PHE A 195 -24.09 18.09 2.59
C PHE A 195 -24.22 18.94 1.32
N HIS A 196 -23.19 18.98 0.49
CA HIS A 196 -23.14 19.86 -0.69
C HIS A 196 -23.82 19.26 -1.93
N LEU A 197 -23.61 17.97 -2.20
CA LEU A 197 -24.09 17.28 -3.40
C LEU A 197 -25.31 16.39 -3.15
N GLY A 198 -25.66 16.17 -1.88
CA GLY A 198 -26.64 15.15 -1.47
C GLY A 198 -26.07 13.74 -1.49
N LEU A 199 -26.84 12.80 -0.95
CA LEU A 199 -26.49 11.37 -0.98
C LEU A 199 -26.88 10.75 -2.32
N PRO A 200 -25.99 10.03 -2.98
CA PRO A 200 -26.33 9.32 -4.21
C PRO A 200 -27.28 8.15 -3.90
N PRO A 201 -28.15 7.77 -4.84
CA PRO A 201 -29.00 6.61 -4.68
C PRO A 201 -28.13 5.35 -4.53
N LEU A 202 -28.41 4.56 -3.48
CA LEU A 202 -27.74 3.30 -3.20
C LEU A 202 -28.59 2.19 -3.82
N LEU A 203 -28.21 1.78 -5.03
CA LEU A 203 -28.85 0.63 -5.70
C LEU A 203 -28.00 -0.61 -5.41
N LEU A 204 -28.51 -1.48 -4.56
CA LEU A 204 -27.85 -2.76 -4.25
C LEU A 204 -28.28 -3.81 -5.27
N HIS A 205 -27.33 -4.30 -6.04
CA HIS A 205 -27.54 -5.44 -6.94
C HIS A 205 -26.27 -6.29 -7.01
N LEU A 206 -26.45 -7.58 -7.11
CA LEU A 206 -25.34 -8.52 -7.18
C LEU A 206 -24.55 -8.29 -8.47
N THR A 207 -23.25 -7.96 -8.30
CA THR A 207 -22.31 -7.78 -9.41
C THR A 207 -21.10 -8.66 -9.16
N LEU A 208 -20.81 -9.56 -10.08
CA LEU A 208 -19.63 -10.42 -10.02
C LEU A 208 -18.47 -9.81 -10.81
N PRO A 209 -17.24 -9.92 -10.33
CA PRO A 209 -16.08 -9.51 -11.12
C PRO A 209 -15.97 -10.41 -12.37
N ARG A 210 -15.58 -9.80 -13.48
CA ARG A 210 -15.39 -10.56 -14.73
C ARG A 210 -13.98 -11.19 -14.72
N LEU A 211 -13.93 -12.48 -15.04
CA LEU A 211 -12.66 -13.21 -15.09
C LEU A 211 -11.93 -12.94 -16.42
N LEU A 212 -10.61 -12.78 -16.34
CA LEU A 212 -9.68 -12.73 -17.49
C LEU A 212 -10.06 -11.69 -18.57
N THR A 213 -10.65 -10.57 -18.14
CA THR A 213 -11.02 -9.49 -19.09
C THR A 213 -9.84 -8.65 -19.54
N LEU A 214 -8.78 -8.62 -18.73
CA LEU A 214 -7.56 -7.85 -18.97
C LEU A 214 -6.42 -8.80 -19.32
N ILE A 215 -6.37 -9.26 -20.58
CA ILE A 215 -5.30 -10.12 -21.08
C ILE A 215 -4.18 -9.23 -21.64
N PRO A 216 -3.00 -9.18 -20.98
CA PRO A 216 -1.92 -8.33 -21.43
C PRO A 216 -1.23 -8.89 -22.68
N THR A 217 -0.78 -7.99 -23.54
CA THR A 217 0.16 -8.32 -24.63
C THR A 217 1.55 -8.61 -24.08
N TRP A 218 2.40 -9.26 -24.88
CA TRP A 218 3.79 -9.52 -24.50
C TRP A 218 4.57 -8.25 -24.14
N GLY A 219 4.39 -7.16 -24.90
CA GLY A 219 5.00 -5.86 -24.56
C GLY A 219 4.53 -5.29 -23.23
N GLN A 220 3.24 -5.41 -22.91
CA GLN A 220 2.69 -4.98 -21.62
C GLN A 220 3.23 -5.83 -20.45
N LEU A 221 3.43 -7.15 -20.65
CA LEU A 221 4.07 -8.01 -19.65
C LEU A 221 5.48 -7.51 -19.34
N TRP A 222 6.32 -7.23 -20.35
CA TRP A 222 7.65 -6.68 -20.12
C TRP A 222 7.63 -5.31 -19.42
N GLN A 223 6.74 -4.42 -19.82
CA GLN A 223 6.58 -3.14 -19.14
C GLN A 223 6.20 -3.33 -17.66
N GLY A 224 5.26 -4.23 -17.37
CA GLY A 224 4.85 -4.54 -15.99
C GLY A 224 5.97 -5.15 -15.16
N LEU A 225 6.81 -6.01 -15.75
CA LEU A 225 7.98 -6.55 -15.07
C LEU A 225 8.95 -5.43 -14.67
N ILE A 226 9.34 -4.60 -15.64
CA ILE A 226 10.39 -3.60 -15.43
C ILE A 226 9.87 -2.44 -14.54
N LEU A 227 8.70 -1.88 -14.86
CA LEU A 227 8.21 -0.66 -14.21
C LEU A 227 7.58 -0.93 -12.84
N LEU A 228 6.91 -2.07 -12.69
CA LEU A 228 6.05 -2.34 -11.53
C LEU A 228 6.62 -3.43 -10.62
N ALA A 229 6.92 -4.61 -11.16
CA ALA A 229 7.30 -5.75 -10.33
C ALA A 229 8.74 -5.62 -9.79
N LEU A 230 9.68 -5.22 -10.63
CA LEU A 230 11.09 -5.16 -10.27
C LEU A 230 11.38 -4.26 -9.04
N PRO A 231 10.87 -3.02 -8.94
CA PRO A 231 11.03 -2.22 -7.72
C PRO A 231 10.15 -2.70 -6.55
N GLN A 232 9.05 -3.42 -6.83
CA GLN A 232 8.13 -3.91 -5.80
C GLN A 232 8.67 -5.11 -5.04
N ILE A 233 9.35 -6.06 -5.72
CA ILE A 233 9.86 -7.29 -5.10
C ILE A 233 10.72 -7.01 -3.86
N PRO A 234 11.81 -6.19 -3.92
CA PRO A 234 12.61 -5.90 -2.74
C PRO A 234 11.84 -5.17 -1.63
N LEU A 235 10.91 -4.31 -2.01
CA LEU A 235 10.06 -3.60 -1.07
C LEU A 235 9.13 -4.55 -0.31
N SER A 236 8.53 -5.51 -1.01
CA SER A 236 7.66 -6.52 -0.41
C SER A 236 8.44 -7.49 0.46
N LEU A 237 9.60 -7.97 0.02
CA LEU A 237 10.44 -8.84 0.84
C LEU A 237 10.80 -8.17 2.17
N GLY A 238 11.28 -6.92 2.12
CA GLY A 238 11.68 -6.20 3.34
C GLY A 238 10.50 -5.91 4.27
N ASN A 239 9.43 -5.30 3.74
CA ASN A 239 8.31 -4.79 4.54
C ASN A 239 7.19 -5.82 4.77
N SER A 240 6.81 -6.59 3.76
CA SER A 240 5.63 -7.45 3.84
C SER A 240 5.95 -8.90 4.21
N VAL A 241 7.20 -9.32 4.04
CA VAL A 241 7.63 -10.68 4.39
C VAL A 241 8.41 -10.66 5.69
N TYR A 242 9.64 -10.13 5.69
CA TYR A 242 10.51 -10.21 6.87
C TYR A 242 10.03 -9.35 8.03
N ALA A 243 9.76 -8.07 7.80
CA ALA A 243 9.30 -7.19 8.87
C ALA A 243 7.94 -7.62 9.44
N THR A 244 7.04 -8.18 8.61
CA THR A 244 5.74 -8.68 9.09
C THR A 244 5.89 -9.96 9.89
N ALA A 245 6.75 -10.90 9.48
CA ALA A 245 7.04 -12.10 10.26
C ALA A 245 7.65 -11.76 11.63
N ASP A 246 8.60 -10.82 11.67
CA ASP A 246 9.24 -10.38 12.92
C ASP A 246 8.25 -9.64 13.83
N ALA A 247 7.47 -8.72 13.30
CA ALA A 247 6.44 -8.01 14.06
C ALA A 247 5.36 -8.96 14.60
N ALA A 248 4.95 -9.97 13.83
CA ALA A 248 4.02 -10.98 14.29
C ALA A 248 4.57 -11.75 15.49
N LYS A 249 5.82 -12.19 15.43
CA LYS A 249 6.50 -12.84 16.55
C LYS A 249 6.61 -11.93 17.77
N GLN A 250 6.96 -10.65 17.56
CA GLN A 250 7.09 -9.66 18.64
C GLN A 250 5.75 -9.40 19.34
N TYR A 251 4.65 -9.31 18.60
CA TYR A 251 3.33 -8.95 19.14
C TYR A 251 2.57 -10.13 19.70
N PHE A 252 2.73 -11.33 19.14
CA PHE A 252 1.90 -12.50 19.44
C PHE A 252 2.70 -13.69 19.98
N GLY A 253 4.03 -13.60 20.06
CA GLY A 253 4.90 -14.64 20.60
C GLY A 253 4.70 -15.98 19.89
N GLU A 254 4.57 -17.06 20.68
CA GLU A 254 4.37 -18.43 20.18
C GLU A 254 3.09 -18.60 19.33
N ASN A 255 2.07 -17.78 19.55
CA ASN A 255 0.86 -17.81 18.72
C ASN A 255 1.13 -17.40 17.27
N ALA A 256 2.26 -16.75 16.99
CA ALA A 256 2.69 -16.39 15.64
C ALA A 256 3.74 -17.35 15.04
N ALA A 257 4.07 -18.49 15.68
CA ALA A 257 5.08 -19.43 15.18
C ALA A 257 4.80 -19.92 13.75
N HIS A 258 3.53 -19.95 13.36
CA HIS A 258 3.10 -20.36 12.03
C HIS A 258 3.12 -19.21 10.99
N VAL A 259 3.36 -17.95 11.41
CA VAL A 259 3.53 -16.78 10.50
C VAL A 259 4.98 -16.77 10.04
N THR A 260 5.27 -17.54 9.00
CA THR A 260 6.61 -17.66 8.44
C THR A 260 6.75 -16.83 7.16
N GLU A 261 7.99 -16.47 6.86
CA GLU A 261 8.33 -15.72 5.63
C GLU A 261 7.83 -16.47 4.39
N ARG A 262 8.00 -17.80 4.37
CA ARG A 262 7.53 -18.65 3.27
C ARG A 262 6.02 -18.59 3.10
N LYS A 263 5.25 -18.66 4.18
CA LYS A 263 3.78 -18.57 4.10
C LYS A 263 3.33 -17.18 3.66
N LEU A 264 4.00 -16.11 4.13
CA LEU A 264 3.68 -14.75 3.70
C LEU A 264 3.93 -14.55 2.21
N MET A 265 5.02 -15.08 1.66
CA MET A 265 5.27 -15.07 0.22
C MET A 265 4.20 -15.84 -0.56
N LEU A 266 3.85 -17.05 -0.11
CA LEU A 266 2.87 -17.88 -0.80
C LEU A 266 1.46 -17.27 -0.77
N THR A 267 1.00 -16.74 0.36
CA THR A 267 -0.32 -16.10 0.44
C THR A 267 -0.37 -14.81 -0.37
N MET A 268 0.71 -14.01 -0.38
CA MET A 268 0.81 -12.82 -1.18
C MET A 268 0.79 -13.16 -2.68
N GLY A 269 1.60 -14.14 -3.11
CA GLY A 269 1.61 -14.59 -4.50
C GLY A 269 0.28 -15.19 -4.95
N ALA A 270 -0.40 -15.96 -4.10
CA ALA A 270 -1.74 -16.49 -4.39
C ALA A 270 -2.80 -15.37 -4.51
N SER A 271 -2.72 -14.37 -3.62
CA SER A 271 -3.61 -13.20 -3.67
C SER A 271 -3.39 -12.38 -4.95
N ASP A 272 -2.13 -12.17 -5.34
CA ASP A 272 -1.80 -11.44 -6.56
C ASP A 272 -2.23 -12.20 -7.82
N ALA A 273 -2.10 -13.52 -7.84
CA ALA A 273 -2.64 -14.35 -8.93
C ALA A 273 -4.16 -14.22 -9.03
N MET A 274 -4.86 -14.30 -7.89
CA MET A 274 -6.32 -14.16 -7.84
C MET A 274 -6.76 -12.76 -8.31
N THR A 275 -6.12 -11.70 -7.81
CA THR A 275 -6.47 -10.33 -8.20
C THR A 275 -6.15 -10.04 -9.66
N ALA A 276 -5.07 -10.62 -10.21
CA ALA A 276 -4.78 -10.54 -11.64
C ALA A 276 -5.89 -11.17 -12.49
N MET A 277 -6.43 -12.33 -12.07
CA MET A 277 -7.50 -13.03 -12.81
C MET A 277 -8.81 -12.22 -12.87
N ILE A 278 -9.12 -11.46 -11.85
CA ILE A 278 -10.35 -10.65 -11.78
C ILE A 278 -10.15 -9.19 -12.21
N GLY A 279 -8.93 -8.78 -12.58
CA GLY A 279 -8.63 -7.39 -12.93
C GLY A 279 -8.59 -6.43 -11.74
N GLY A 280 -8.32 -6.95 -10.54
CA GLY A 280 -8.26 -6.20 -9.29
C GLY A 280 -6.90 -5.56 -9.02
N VAL A 281 -6.71 -5.11 -7.78
CA VAL A 281 -5.47 -4.46 -7.32
C VAL A 281 -4.55 -5.50 -6.68
N PRO A 282 -3.25 -5.55 -7.04
CA PRO A 282 -2.29 -6.45 -6.39
C PRO A 282 -2.05 -6.05 -4.93
N LEU A 283 -1.84 -7.05 -4.06
CA LEU A 283 -1.94 -6.92 -2.62
C LEU A 283 -0.71 -7.47 -1.88
N CYS A 284 -0.45 -6.96 -0.68
CA CYS A 284 0.62 -7.43 0.19
C CYS A 284 0.23 -7.40 1.68
N HIS A 285 1.12 -7.92 2.54
CA HIS A 285 0.94 -8.03 4.00
C HIS A 285 1.88 -7.06 4.73
N GLY A 286 1.67 -5.74 4.59
CA GLY A 286 2.61 -4.74 5.10
C GLY A 286 2.70 -4.67 6.63
N CYS A 287 3.92 -4.68 7.18
CA CYS A 287 4.20 -4.61 8.61
C CYS A 287 3.53 -3.42 9.32
N GLY A 288 3.44 -2.27 8.64
CA GLY A 288 2.76 -1.08 9.19
C GLY A 288 1.29 -1.33 9.50
N GLY A 289 0.58 -2.06 8.62
CA GLY A 289 -0.81 -2.45 8.83
C GLY A 289 -0.97 -3.42 10.02
N LEU A 290 -0.06 -4.41 10.16
CA LEU A 290 -0.07 -5.30 11.31
C LEU A 290 0.11 -4.51 12.63
N THR A 291 1.03 -3.55 12.63
CA THR A 291 1.25 -2.67 13.78
C THR A 291 0.02 -1.83 14.09
N ALA A 292 -0.66 -1.30 13.07
CA ALA A 292 -1.89 -0.52 13.22
C ALA A 292 -3.02 -1.38 13.80
N HIS A 293 -3.27 -2.56 13.23
CA HIS A 293 -4.24 -3.53 13.74
C HIS A 293 -3.99 -3.84 15.22
N TYR A 294 -2.74 -4.18 15.56
CA TYR A 294 -2.35 -4.50 16.94
C TYR A 294 -2.57 -3.33 17.90
N ARG A 295 -2.15 -2.11 17.53
CA ARG A 295 -2.29 -0.91 18.37
C ARG A 295 -3.74 -0.51 18.62
N MET A 296 -4.62 -0.79 17.64
CA MET A 296 -6.05 -0.49 17.74
C MET A 296 -6.88 -1.61 18.38
N GLY A 297 -6.24 -2.68 18.83
CA GLY A 297 -6.88 -3.71 19.65
C GLY A 297 -7.14 -5.05 18.96
N ALA A 298 -6.81 -5.22 17.70
CA ALA A 298 -6.94 -6.52 17.02
C ALA A 298 -5.91 -7.52 17.56
N ARG A 299 -6.35 -8.73 17.85
CA ARG A 299 -5.53 -9.81 18.42
C ARG A 299 -5.79 -11.17 17.75
N SER A 300 -6.80 -11.29 16.92
CA SER A 300 -7.26 -12.55 16.36
C SER A 300 -7.57 -12.45 14.86
N GLY A 301 -7.86 -13.58 14.22
CA GLY A 301 -8.32 -13.63 12.83
C GLY A 301 -9.71 -13.01 12.61
N ALA A 302 -10.43 -12.60 13.68
CA ALA A 302 -11.72 -11.95 13.53
C ALA A 302 -11.59 -10.58 12.86
N ALA A 303 -10.54 -9.80 13.15
CA ALA A 303 -10.33 -8.50 12.53
C ALA A 303 -10.25 -8.57 11.00
N PRO A 304 -9.32 -9.35 10.39
CA PRO A 304 -9.28 -9.49 8.94
C PRO A 304 -10.55 -10.16 8.37
N LEU A 305 -11.20 -11.05 9.10
CA LEU A 305 -12.45 -11.65 8.64
C LEU A 305 -13.60 -10.62 8.56
N MET A 306 -13.75 -9.75 9.57
CA MET A 306 -14.77 -8.69 9.57
C MET A 306 -14.56 -7.70 8.43
N ILE A 307 -13.36 -7.17 8.28
CA ILE A 307 -13.09 -6.19 7.23
C ILE A 307 -13.13 -6.84 5.84
N GLY A 308 -12.65 -8.09 5.73
CA GLY A 308 -12.71 -8.85 4.49
C GLY A 308 -14.13 -9.12 4.03
N SER A 309 -15.01 -9.51 4.96
CA SER A 309 -16.44 -9.69 4.67
C SER A 309 -17.09 -8.36 4.25
N ALA A 310 -16.77 -7.26 4.91
CA ALA A 310 -17.29 -5.94 4.54
C ALA A 310 -16.87 -5.54 3.12
N PHE A 311 -15.59 -5.73 2.75
CA PHE A 311 -15.13 -5.45 1.38
C PHE A 311 -15.72 -6.40 0.34
N LEU A 312 -15.88 -7.67 0.68
CA LEU A 312 -16.50 -8.64 -0.22
C LEU A 312 -17.97 -8.27 -0.49
N LEU A 313 -18.72 -7.95 0.55
CA LEU A 313 -20.10 -7.49 0.41
C LEU A 313 -20.20 -6.17 -0.36
N LEU A 314 -19.31 -5.22 -0.06
CA LEU A 314 -19.24 -3.95 -0.79
C LEU A 314 -18.94 -4.17 -2.28
N GLY A 315 -18.01 -5.05 -2.61
CA GLY A 315 -17.67 -5.38 -3.99
C GLY A 315 -18.82 -6.09 -4.72
N LEU A 316 -19.43 -7.09 -4.08
CA LEU A 316 -20.48 -7.89 -4.70
C LEU A 316 -21.82 -7.14 -4.84
N PHE A 317 -22.22 -6.37 -3.85
CA PHE A 317 -23.53 -5.71 -3.82
C PHE A 317 -23.47 -4.21 -4.11
N GLY A 318 -22.31 -3.58 -3.95
CA GLY A 318 -22.13 -2.16 -4.27
C GLY A 318 -22.05 -1.90 -5.77
N GLY A 319 -21.44 -2.77 -6.56
CA GLY A 319 -21.31 -2.64 -8.01
C GLY A 319 -20.96 -1.21 -8.46
N GLN A 320 -21.70 -0.69 -9.43
CA GLN A 320 -21.59 0.71 -9.87
C GLN A 320 -22.01 1.73 -8.79
N SER A 321 -22.89 1.34 -7.84
CA SER A 321 -23.29 2.22 -6.74
C SER A 321 -22.15 2.46 -5.76
N SER A 322 -21.21 1.53 -5.59
CA SER A 322 -19.97 1.80 -4.84
C SER A 322 -19.20 2.96 -5.45
N MET A 323 -19.15 3.10 -6.77
CA MET A 323 -18.53 4.24 -7.44
C MET A 323 -19.21 5.57 -7.08
N ASN A 324 -20.54 5.57 -6.97
CA ASN A 324 -21.29 6.77 -6.56
C ASN A 324 -20.99 7.15 -5.11
N VAL A 325 -20.87 6.16 -4.21
CA VAL A 325 -20.47 6.40 -2.81
C VAL A 325 -19.02 6.93 -2.74
N PHE A 326 -18.10 6.37 -3.55
CA PHE A 326 -16.71 6.84 -3.56
C PHE A 326 -16.56 8.24 -4.17
N ARG A 327 -17.45 8.66 -5.06
CA ARG A 327 -17.50 10.06 -5.56
C ARG A 327 -17.81 11.06 -4.45
N LEU A 328 -18.35 10.61 -3.30
CA LEU A 328 -18.47 11.43 -2.09
C LEU A 328 -17.12 11.73 -1.43
N ILE A 329 -16.02 11.10 -1.86
CA ILE A 329 -14.68 11.48 -1.41
C ILE A 329 -14.08 12.39 -2.49
N PRO A 330 -14.06 13.72 -2.29
CA PRO A 330 -13.55 14.64 -3.30
C PRO A 330 -12.08 14.39 -3.61
N LEU A 331 -11.67 14.54 -4.86
CA LEU A 331 -10.28 14.32 -5.29
C LEU A 331 -9.24 15.09 -4.45
N PRO A 332 -9.49 16.37 -4.03
CA PRO A 332 -8.55 17.07 -3.15
C PRO A 332 -8.38 16.41 -1.78
N VAL A 333 -9.46 15.86 -1.21
CA VAL A 333 -9.40 15.12 0.06
C VAL A 333 -8.57 13.83 -0.09
N LEU A 334 -8.78 13.11 -1.21
CA LEU A 334 -7.99 11.94 -1.56
C LEU A 334 -6.51 12.30 -1.77
N GLY A 335 -6.23 13.46 -2.38
CA GLY A 335 -4.88 14.00 -2.55
C GLY A 335 -4.16 14.24 -1.22
N ILE A 336 -4.82 14.83 -0.21
CA ILE A 336 -4.25 15.01 1.14
C ILE A 336 -3.88 13.66 1.77
N LEU A 337 -4.75 12.65 1.62
CA LEU A 337 -4.47 11.30 2.12
C LEU A 337 -3.28 10.66 1.39
N LEU A 338 -3.19 10.84 0.08
CA LEU A 338 -2.09 10.31 -0.72
C LEU A 338 -0.76 10.98 -0.36
N ALA A 339 -0.76 12.31 -0.12
CA ALA A 339 0.41 13.04 0.39
C ALA A 339 0.85 12.49 1.76
N TYR A 340 -0.10 12.19 2.65
CA TYR A 340 0.19 11.56 3.93
C TYR A 340 0.86 10.20 3.78
N VAL A 341 0.37 9.34 2.87
CA VAL A 341 1.02 8.05 2.57
C VAL A 341 2.44 8.27 2.04
N GLY A 342 2.65 9.22 1.13
CA GLY A 342 3.98 9.59 0.65
C GLY A 342 4.92 10.03 1.78
N PHE A 343 4.44 10.88 2.68
CA PHE A 343 5.21 11.31 3.85
C PHE A 343 5.61 10.14 4.77
N GLN A 344 4.72 9.17 4.99
CA GLN A 344 5.05 7.96 5.75
C GLN A 344 6.22 7.19 5.14
N HIS A 345 6.37 7.18 3.81
CA HIS A 345 7.50 6.53 3.14
C HIS A 345 8.82 7.28 3.36
N ILE A 346 8.81 8.62 3.44
CA ILE A 346 9.99 9.40 3.82
C ILE A 346 10.48 9.00 5.23
N LEU A 347 9.55 8.83 6.17
CA LEU A 347 9.88 8.46 7.54
C LEU A 347 10.59 7.10 7.66
N LEU A 348 10.36 6.18 6.73
CA LEU A 348 11.03 4.88 6.70
C LEU A 348 12.52 4.97 6.38
N ALA A 349 12.99 6.05 5.75
CA ALA A 349 14.40 6.25 5.41
C ALA A 349 15.23 6.88 6.55
N ARG A 350 14.63 7.18 7.70
CA ARG A 350 15.31 7.80 8.86
C ARG A 350 16.41 6.94 9.49
N ASP A 351 16.41 5.65 9.23
CA ASP A 351 17.40 4.70 9.74
C ASP A 351 18.65 4.59 8.86
N LEU A 352 18.73 5.35 7.76
CA LEU A 352 19.92 5.43 6.92
C LEU A 352 21.06 6.12 7.66
N ARG A 353 22.21 5.45 7.73
CA ARG A 353 23.44 5.99 8.31
C ARG A 353 24.63 5.63 7.43
N GLY A 354 25.65 6.50 7.45
CA GLY A 354 26.86 6.35 6.65
C GLY A 354 26.73 6.94 5.24
N VAL A 355 27.85 7.49 4.74
CA VAL A 355 27.89 8.24 3.47
C VAL A 355 27.50 7.36 2.28
N GLN A 356 28.03 6.14 2.20
CA GLN A 356 27.71 5.20 1.12
C GLN A 356 26.21 4.88 1.05
N ASN A 357 25.60 4.60 2.20
CA ASN A 357 24.19 4.22 2.29
C ASN A 357 23.28 5.39 1.90
N LEU A 358 23.61 6.59 2.39
CA LEU A 358 22.87 7.80 2.04
C LEU A 358 23.04 8.13 0.55
N ALA A 359 24.26 8.07 0.01
CA ALA A 359 24.52 8.32 -1.40
C ALA A 359 23.76 7.35 -2.31
N ALA A 360 23.76 6.05 -2.00
CA ALA A 360 23.00 5.06 -2.77
C ALA A 360 21.49 5.35 -2.78
N ALA A 361 20.93 5.70 -1.61
CA ALA A 361 19.52 6.06 -1.52
C ALA A 361 19.19 7.36 -2.28
N LEU A 362 20.08 8.35 -2.23
CA LEU A 362 19.93 9.61 -2.97
C LEU A 362 20.06 9.42 -4.49
N VAL A 363 20.92 8.51 -4.97
CA VAL A 363 20.98 8.15 -6.40
C VAL A 363 19.65 7.59 -6.87
N VAL A 364 19.05 6.66 -6.10
CA VAL A 364 17.70 6.14 -6.43
C VAL A 364 16.68 7.27 -6.52
N LEU A 365 16.65 8.15 -5.50
CA LEU A 365 15.70 9.27 -5.44
C LEU A 365 15.92 10.23 -6.61
N ALA A 366 17.15 10.69 -6.83
CA ALA A 366 17.47 11.69 -7.85
C ALA A 366 17.11 11.20 -9.27
N LEU A 367 17.45 9.94 -9.59
CA LEU A 367 17.12 9.37 -10.88
C LEU A 367 15.61 9.08 -11.02
N THR A 368 14.92 8.74 -9.92
CA THR A 368 13.46 8.63 -9.93
C THR A 368 12.81 9.99 -10.20
N ILE A 369 13.30 11.07 -9.59
CA ILE A 369 12.80 12.43 -9.84
C ILE A 369 13.05 12.85 -11.29
N TRP A 370 14.27 12.64 -11.78
CA TRP A 370 14.68 13.08 -13.11
C TRP A 370 13.97 12.32 -14.23
N THR A 371 13.80 10.99 -14.10
CA THR A 371 13.24 10.14 -15.15
C THR A 371 11.74 9.89 -14.98
N GLY A 372 11.16 10.19 -13.81
CA GLY A 372 9.82 9.75 -13.42
C GLY A 372 9.69 8.24 -13.25
N ASN A 373 10.80 7.49 -13.28
CA ASN A 373 10.83 6.03 -13.33
C ASN A 373 11.58 5.42 -12.15
N LEU A 374 10.82 4.79 -11.24
CA LEU A 374 11.38 4.18 -10.03
C LEU A 374 12.31 3.00 -10.34
N ALA A 375 12.08 2.27 -11.44
CA ALA A 375 12.93 1.14 -11.83
C ALA A 375 14.33 1.60 -12.25
N ILE A 376 14.42 2.70 -13.01
CA ILE A 376 15.72 3.30 -13.37
C ILE A 376 16.46 3.72 -12.11
N GLY A 377 15.79 4.42 -11.21
CA GLY A 377 16.37 4.79 -9.91
C GLY A 377 16.89 3.57 -9.16
N PHE A 378 16.08 2.51 -9.04
CA PHE A 378 16.44 1.29 -8.34
C PHE A 378 17.67 0.59 -8.94
N ILE A 379 17.69 0.36 -10.26
CA ILE A 379 18.80 -0.31 -10.96
C ILE A 379 20.09 0.49 -10.78
N SER A 380 20.05 1.79 -11.04
CA SER A 380 21.22 2.67 -10.92
C SER A 380 21.75 2.77 -9.49
N GLY A 381 20.85 2.88 -8.49
CA GLY A 381 21.23 2.87 -7.09
C GLY A 381 21.86 1.56 -6.64
N SER A 382 21.39 0.43 -7.19
CA SER A 382 21.99 -0.88 -6.93
C SER A 382 23.39 -0.98 -7.52
N ILE A 383 23.57 -0.59 -8.78
CA ILE A 383 24.88 -0.53 -9.45
C ILE A 383 25.83 0.36 -8.65
N PHE A 384 25.40 1.55 -8.28
CA PHE A 384 26.19 2.49 -7.50
C PHE A 384 26.63 1.88 -6.15
N PHE A 385 25.70 1.27 -5.40
CA PHE A 385 26.01 0.67 -4.11
C PHE A 385 27.05 -0.44 -4.21
N TYR A 386 26.90 -1.35 -5.17
CA TYR A 386 27.83 -2.46 -5.34
C TYR A 386 29.19 -1.99 -5.89
N ALA A 387 29.20 -1.04 -6.81
CA ALA A 387 30.44 -0.43 -7.31
C ALA A 387 31.22 0.25 -6.17
N TRP A 388 30.56 1.05 -5.36
CA TRP A 388 31.19 1.68 -4.18
C TRP A 388 31.77 0.65 -3.21
N SER A 389 30.99 -0.39 -2.88
CA SER A 389 31.43 -1.45 -1.98
C SER A 389 32.68 -2.18 -2.52
N TRP A 390 32.69 -2.44 -3.82
CA TRP A 390 33.85 -3.06 -4.48
C TRP A 390 35.08 -2.16 -4.44
N PHE A 391 34.97 -0.89 -4.79
CA PHE A 391 36.08 0.06 -4.73
C PHE A 391 36.63 0.22 -3.28
N SER A 392 35.77 0.38 -2.29
CA SER A 392 36.16 0.53 -0.89
C SER A 392 36.92 -0.67 -0.38
N SER A 393 36.50 -1.88 -0.73
CA SER A 393 37.21 -3.13 -0.33
C SER A 393 38.61 -3.23 -0.97
N HIS A 394 38.77 -2.82 -2.24
CA HIS A 394 40.06 -2.84 -2.95
C HIS A 394 41.03 -1.81 -2.44
N ILE A 395 40.57 -0.63 -2.05
CA ILE A 395 41.43 0.41 -1.45
C ILE A 395 41.94 -0.09 -0.07
N HIS A 396 41.07 -0.65 0.76
CA HIS A 396 41.49 -1.17 2.08
C HIS A 396 42.49 -2.31 1.97
N SER A 397 42.34 -3.22 1.05
CA SER A 397 43.26 -4.34 0.83
C SER A 397 44.64 -3.84 0.35
N ARG A 398 44.69 -2.83 -0.54
CA ARG A 398 45.97 -2.19 -0.99
C ARG A 398 46.68 -1.45 0.13
N ILE A 399 45.96 -0.73 0.98
CA ILE A 399 46.58 -0.01 2.12
C ILE A 399 47.18 -1.02 3.12
N GLN A 400 46.51 -2.13 3.39
CA GLN A 400 47.01 -3.18 4.27
C GLN A 400 48.22 -3.93 3.67
N SER A 401 48.28 -4.11 2.35
CA SER A 401 49.39 -4.78 1.66
C SER A 401 50.66 -3.90 1.58
N HIS A 402 50.55 -2.56 1.73
CA HIS A 402 51.67 -1.64 1.80
C HIS A 402 52.12 -1.31 3.23
N ALA A 403 51.32 -1.71 4.24
CA ALA A 403 51.64 -1.50 5.66
C ALA A 403 52.32 -2.74 6.33
N ASN A 404 52.37 -3.86 5.64
CA ASN A 404 53.14 -5.07 5.98
C ASN A 404 54.37 -5.20 5.08
#